data_4adc658f6a034ab21bebae1eac3845ec
#
_entry.id   4adc658f6a034ab21bebae1eac3845ec
#
_cell.length_a   1.000
_cell.length_b   1.000
_cell.length_c   1.000
_cell.angle_alpha   90.00
_cell.angle_beta   90.00
_cell.angle_gamma   90.00
#
_symmetry.space_group_name_H-M   'P 1'
#
loop_
_entity.id
_entity.type
_entity.pdbx_description
1 polymer ?
#
loop_
_entity_poly.entity_id
_entity_poly.type
_entity_poly.pdbx_seq_one_letter_code
_entity_poly.pdbx_strand_id
1 'polypeptide(L)'
;MTWKIVTDSGCDIKHIEAIADHTEFQNVPLTIQIGSEIFVDDEGLDVDNMMASVYASPTSSKSSCPSPDAFLQAYQGAENVIAITITGNLSGSQNSAQVAKNMLLEEHPNVNIHVIDSLSAGGEIDLIVLELNRLIAKGLSFDEVVEAI
;
A
#
# COMPACT_ATOMS: atom_id res chain seq x y z
N MET A 1 18.86 -7.32 -8.52
CA MET A 1 18.14 -6.87 -7.31
C MET A 1 16.65 -6.87 -7.65
N THR A 2 15.86 -7.47 -6.79
CA THR A 2 14.41 -7.49 -6.92
C THR A 2 13.79 -6.39 -6.07
N TRP A 3 12.74 -5.75 -6.60
CA TRP A 3 12.05 -4.65 -5.96
C TRP A 3 10.59 -4.95 -5.74
N LYS A 4 10.04 -4.37 -4.70
CA LYS A 4 8.61 -4.35 -4.47
C LYS A 4 8.15 -2.96 -4.00
N ILE A 5 7.17 -2.41 -4.71
CA ILE A 5 6.45 -1.20 -4.32
C ILE A 5 5.12 -1.65 -3.73
N VAL A 6 4.86 -1.30 -2.49
CA VAL A 6 3.64 -1.70 -1.76
C VAL A 6 2.88 -0.45 -1.35
N THR A 7 1.57 -0.44 -1.59
CA THR A 7 0.69 0.65 -1.11
C THR A 7 -0.49 0.06 -0.33
N ASP A 8 -1.16 0.90 0.47
CA ASP A 8 -2.54 0.59 0.84
C ASP A 8 -3.51 1.03 -0.27
N SER A 9 -4.79 0.68 -0.15
CA SER A 9 -5.79 1.01 -1.18
C SER A 9 -6.23 2.48 -1.19
N GLY A 10 -5.59 3.32 -0.36
CA GLY A 10 -5.64 4.77 -0.54
C GLY A 10 -4.95 5.26 -1.81
N CYS A 11 -4.15 4.40 -2.45
CA CYS A 11 -3.61 4.58 -3.79
C CYS A 11 -4.67 4.17 -4.84
N ASP A 12 -4.91 5.03 -5.83
CA ASP A 12 -5.88 4.75 -6.89
C ASP A 12 -5.31 3.83 -7.98
N ILE A 13 -3.97 3.79 -8.12
CA ILE A 13 -3.28 2.88 -9.04
C ILE A 13 -3.44 1.45 -8.54
N LYS A 14 -3.94 0.56 -9.40
CA LYS A 14 -4.03 -0.89 -9.11
C LYS A 14 -2.95 -1.68 -9.84
N HIS A 15 -2.44 -1.18 -10.96
CA HIS A 15 -1.29 -1.75 -11.67
C HIS A 15 -0.48 -0.65 -12.36
N ILE A 16 0.81 -0.90 -12.58
CA ILE A 16 1.72 0.01 -13.29
C ILE A 16 1.97 -0.56 -14.69
N GLU A 17 1.51 0.13 -15.75
CA GLU A 17 1.60 -0.36 -17.13
C GLU A 17 3.04 -0.60 -17.60
N ALA A 18 3.97 0.26 -17.22
CA ALA A 18 5.38 0.17 -17.56
C ALA A 18 6.23 0.05 -16.29
N ILE A 19 6.02 -1.06 -15.55
CA ILE A 19 6.76 -1.33 -14.33
C ILE A 19 8.24 -1.61 -14.65
N ALA A 20 9.13 -1.11 -13.79
CA ALA A 20 10.57 -1.32 -13.92
C ALA A 20 10.93 -2.82 -13.87
N ASP A 21 12.01 -3.20 -14.55
CA ASP A 21 12.49 -4.58 -14.58
C ASP A 21 12.72 -5.12 -13.16
N HIS A 22 12.36 -6.37 -12.93
CA HIS A 22 12.48 -7.05 -11.63
C HIS A 22 11.75 -6.35 -10.48
N THR A 23 10.69 -5.61 -10.78
CA THR A 23 9.87 -4.88 -9.81
C THR A 23 8.44 -5.43 -9.80
N GLU A 24 7.88 -5.60 -8.62
CA GLU A 24 6.47 -5.92 -8.40
C GLU A 24 5.77 -4.74 -7.75
N PHE A 25 4.51 -4.54 -8.09
CA PHE A 25 3.61 -3.60 -7.42
C PHE A 25 2.48 -4.35 -6.73
N GLN A 26 2.20 -4.02 -5.49
CA GLN A 26 1.13 -4.64 -4.73
C GLN A 26 0.35 -3.62 -3.91
N ASN A 27 -0.97 -3.69 -4.01
CA ASN A 27 -1.89 -2.90 -3.21
C ASN A 27 -2.43 -3.77 -2.05
N VAL A 28 -2.41 -3.25 -0.83
CA VAL A 28 -2.93 -3.91 0.38
C VAL A 28 -4.27 -3.26 0.74
N PRO A 29 -5.40 -3.97 0.63
CA PRO A 29 -6.70 -3.34 0.68
C PRO A 29 -7.13 -2.95 2.10
N LEU A 30 -7.77 -1.78 2.22
CA LEU A 30 -8.63 -1.45 3.34
C LEU A 30 -9.93 -2.26 3.25
N THR A 31 -10.68 -2.30 4.33
CA THR A 31 -12.03 -2.84 4.33
C THR A 31 -13.06 -1.77 4.72
N ILE A 32 -14.26 -1.89 4.17
CA ILE A 32 -15.38 -0.98 4.41
C ILE A 32 -16.52 -1.81 4.98
N GLN A 33 -16.97 -1.48 6.18
CA GLN A 33 -18.10 -2.13 6.83
C GLN A 33 -19.35 -1.25 6.73
N ILE A 34 -20.44 -1.83 6.25
CA ILE A 34 -21.76 -1.19 6.13
C ILE A 34 -22.79 -2.10 6.80
N GLY A 35 -23.26 -1.72 7.98
CA GLY A 35 -24.07 -2.61 8.80
C GLY A 35 -23.32 -3.90 9.15
N SER A 36 -23.82 -5.05 8.66
CA SER A 36 -23.17 -6.37 8.82
C SER A 36 -22.34 -6.81 7.61
N GLU A 37 -22.36 -6.05 6.50
CA GLU A 37 -21.61 -6.36 5.29
C GLU A 37 -20.19 -5.80 5.37
N ILE A 38 -19.23 -6.54 4.81
CA ILE A 38 -17.82 -6.13 4.73
C ILE A 38 -17.42 -6.17 3.25
N PHE A 39 -16.94 -5.05 2.76
CA PHE A 39 -16.39 -4.87 1.41
C PHE A 39 -14.88 -4.72 1.50
N VAL A 40 -14.16 -5.40 0.61
CA VAL A 40 -12.70 -5.27 0.48
C VAL A 40 -12.41 -4.30 -0.66
N ASP A 41 -11.59 -3.30 -0.40
CA ASP A 41 -11.24 -2.27 -1.38
C ASP A 41 -10.11 -2.73 -2.31
N ASP A 42 -10.40 -3.78 -3.08
CA ASP A 42 -9.51 -4.36 -4.07
C ASP A 42 -10.09 -4.25 -5.50
N GLU A 43 -9.41 -4.85 -6.48
CA GLU A 43 -9.84 -4.83 -7.88
C GLU A 43 -11.19 -5.55 -8.12
N GLY A 44 -11.61 -6.41 -7.21
CA GLY A 44 -12.88 -7.15 -7.28
C GLY A 44 -14.05 -6.39 -6.66
N LEU A 45 -13.84 -5.20 -6.10
CA LEU A 45 -14.90 -4.44 -5.45
C LEU A 45 -15.99 -4.00 -6.43
N ASP A 46 -17.20 -4.50 -6.21
CA ASP A 46 -18.41 -3.98 -6.85
C ASP A 46 -18.86 -2.68 -6.15
N VAL A 47 -18.39 -1.55 -6.70
CA VAL A 47 -18.65 -0.22 -6.15
C VAL A 47 -20.14 0.12 -6.16
N ASP A 48 -20.89 -0.27 -7.21
CA ASP A 48 -22.31 0.02 -7.32
C ASP A 48 -23.10 -0.72 -6.24
N ASN A 49 -22.78 -1.99 -5.99
CA ASN A 49 -23.36 -2.78 -4.92
C ASN A 49 -23.01 -2.22 -3.53
N MET A 50 -21.75 -1.85 -3.32
CA MET A 50 -21.32 -1.21 -2.07
C MET A 50 -22.07 0.11 -1.84
N MET A 51 -22.18 0.95 -2.85
CA MET A 51 -22.89 2.23 -2.74
C MET A 51 -24.40 2.04 -2.49
N ALA A 52 -25.02 1.01 -3.11
CA ALA A 52 -26.41 0.66 -2.81
C ALA A 52 -26.58 0.29 -1.32
N SER A 53 -25.64 -0.47 -0.75
CA SER A 53 -25.64 -0.81 0.68
C SER A 53 -25.45 0.44 1.56
N VAL A 54 -24.59 1.40 1.16
CA VAL A 54 -24.44 2.68 1.86
C VAL A 54 -25.74 3.45 1.93
N TYR A 55 -26.44 3.59 0.80
CA TYR A 55 -27.70 4.33 0.74
C TYR A 55 -28.85 3.64 1.49
N ALA A 56 -28.84 2.31 1.55
CA ALA A 56 -29.87 1.53 2.26
C ALA A 56 -29.61 1.43 3.77
N SER A 57 -28.38 1.69 4.21
CA SER A 57 -27.99 1.53 5.62
C SER A 57 -28.53 2.67 6.49
N PRO A 58 -29.17 2.35 7.64
CA PRO A 58 -29.57 3.34 8.62
C PRO A 58 -28.41 3.86 9.47
N THR A 59 -27.22 3.25 9.36
CA THR A 59 -26.03 3.58 10.13
C THR A 59 -24.88 4.01 9.21
N SER A 60 -23.93 4.79 9.75
CA SER A 60 -22.74 5.19 9.02
C SER A 60 -21.86 3.99 8.69
N SER A 61 -21.17 4.05 7.54
CA SER A 61 -20.11 3.12 7.18
C SER A 61 -18.85 3.35 8.05
N LYS A 62 -18.02 2.32 8.18
CA LYS A 62 -16.73 2.36 8.86
C LYS A 62 -15.67 1.77 7.95
N SER A 63 -14.47 2.32 7.95
CA SER A 63 -13.30 1.72 7.29
C SER A 63 -12.33 1.18 8.32
N SER A 64 -11.58 0.16 7.92
CA SER A 64 -10.48 -0.40 8.71
C SER A 64 -9.22 -0.47 7.84
N CYS A 65 -8.09 -0.04 8.41
CA CYS A 65 -6.80 -0.17 7.75
C CYS A 65 -6.37 -1.65 7.64
N PRO A 66 -5.46 -1.97 6.71
CA PRO A 66 -4.86 -3.29 6.62
C PRO A 66 -4.14 -3.68 7.91
N SER A 67 -4.14 -4.97 8.24
CA SER A 67 -3.38 -5.48 9.38
C SER A 67 -1.87 -5.49 9.10
N PRO A 68 -1.02 -5.52 10.16
CA PRO A 68 0.42 -5.74 9.98
C PRO A 68 0.74 -7.02 9.22
N ASP A 69 0.00 -8.10 9.44
CA ASP A 69 0.15 -9.37 8.70
C ASP A 69 -0.09 -9.21 7.20
N ALA A 70 -1.09 -8.43 6.80
CA ALA A 70 -1.37 -8.18 5.39
C ALA A 70 -0.20 -7.45 4.71
N PHE A 71 0.37 -6.43 5.37
CA PHE A 71 1.56 -5.76 4.90
C PHE A 71 2.79 -6.68 4.90
N LEU A 72 2.99 -7.49 5.95
CA LEU A 72 4.11 -8.43 6.03
C LEU A 72 4.09 -9.42 4.86
N GLN A 73 2.93 -9.95 4.51
CA GLN A 73 2.79 -10.83 3.34
C GLN A 73 3.09 -10.10 2.03
N ALA A 74 2.66 -8.84 1.91
CA ALA A 74 2.97 -8.03 0.74
C ALA A 74 4.47 -7.71 0.60
N TYR A 75 5.23 -7.67 1.70
CA TYR A 75 6.67 -7.38 1.69
C TYR A 75 7.54 -8.59 1.27
N GLN A 76 7.01 -9.81 1.36
CA GLN A 76 7.79 -11.03 1.09
C GLN A 76 8.28 -11.12 -0.36
N GLY A 77 9.44 -11.76 -0.54
CA GLY A 77 9.92 -12.17 -1.87
C GLY A 77 10.79 -11.17 -2.63
N ALA A 78 11.10 -9.99 -2.05
CA ALA A 78 11.98 -9.00 -2.66
C ALA A 78 13.18 -8.66 -1.77
N GLU A 79 14.28 -8.22 -2.40
CA GLU A 79 15.49 -7.73 -1.71
C GLU A 79 15.30 -6.27 -1.24
N ASN A 80 14.52 -5.49 -1.99
CA ASN A 80 14.24 -4.08 -1.72
C ASN A 80 12.74 -3.85 -1.71
N VAL A 81 12.21 -3.27 -0.64
CA VAL A 81 10.80 -2.99 -0.44
C VAL A 81 10.61 -1.52 -0.11
N ILE A 82 9.74 -0.83 -0.82
CA ILE A 82 9.28 0.49 -0.44
C ILE A 82 7.76 0.45 -0.31
N ALA A 83 7.29 0.75 0.89
CA ALA A 83 5.87 0.84 1.21
C ALA A 83 5.44 2.30 1.35
N ILE A 84 4.28 2.65 0.80
CA ILE A 84 3.67 3.96 0.90
C ILE A 84 2.27 3.79 1.45
N THR A 85 1.89 4.57 2.44
CA THR A 85 0.55 4.54 3.02
C THR A 85 -0.13 5.89 2.94
N ILE A 86 -1.45 5.91 3.01
CA ILE A 86 -2.16 7.15 3.31
C ILE A 86 -1.62 7.72 4.63
N THR A 87 -1.79 9.02 4.81
CA THR A 87 -1.25 9.73 5.97
C THR A 87 -1.60 9.07 7.31
N GLY A 88 -0.60 8.91 8.17
CA GLY A 88 -0.76 8.40 9.53
C GLY A 88 -1.66 9.29 10.42
N ASN A 89 -1.90 10.54 10.01
CA ASN A 89 -2.85 11.43 10.68
C ASN A 89 -4.32 11.04 10.45
N LEU A 90 -4.61 10.25 9.40
CA LEU A 90 -5.96 9.84 9.03
C LEU A 90 -6.22 8.35 9.29
N SER A 91 -5.22 7.49 9.14
CA SER A 91 -5.37 6.04 9.14
C SER A 91 -4.30 5.34 9.97
N GLY A 92 -4.64 4.17 10.51
CA GLY A 92 -3.69 3.25 11.14
C GLY A 92 -2.79 2.49 10.17
N SER A 93 -2.97 2.66 8.83
CA SER A 93 -2.16 1.99 7.80
C SER A 93 -0.66 2.18 8.00
N GLN A 94 -0.23 3.42 8.26
CA GLN A 94 1.17 3.75 8.50
C GLN A 94 1.76 2.95 9.68
N ASN A 95 1.02 2.88 10.78
CA ASN A 95 1.47 2.09 11.94
C ASN A 95 1.51 0.59 11.62
N SER A 96 0.50 0.06 10.92
CA SER A 96 0.47 -1.35 10.50
C SER A 96 1.66 -1.69 9.60
N ALA A 97 1.95 -0.83 8.61
CA ALA A 97 3.09 -0.97 7.71
C ALA A 97 4.43 -0.94 8.46
N GLN A 98 4.56 -0.07 9.46
CA GLN A 98 5.77 0.05 10.28
C GLN A 98 5.98 -1.18 11.20
N VAL A 99 4.90 -1.72 11.78
CA VAL A 99 4.97 -2.96 12.56
C VAL A 99 5.37 -4.12 11.64
N ALA A 100 4.79 -4.23 10.46
CA ALA A 100 5.14 -5.25 9.47
C ALA A 100 6.62 -5.15 9.03
N LYS A 101 7.14 -3.94 8.86
CA LYS A 101 8.58 -3.73 8.60
C LYS A 101 9.45 -4.34 9.69
N ASN A 102 9.12 -4.09 10.97
CA ASN A 102 9.89 -4.64 12.09
C ASN A 102 9.82 -6.17 12.10
N MET A 103 8.64 -6.75 11.88
CA MET A 103 8.46 -8.21 11.78
C MET A 103 9.30 -8.79 10.62
N LEU A 104 9.30 -8.15 9.45
CA LEU A 104 10.11 -8.59 8.32
C LEU A 104 11.60 -8.61 8.65
N LEU A 105 12.10 -7.56 9.29
CA LEU A 105 13.52 -7.44 9.63
C LEU A 105 13.96 -8.41 10.73
N GLU A 106 13.07 -8.86 11.60
CA GLU A 106 13.34 -9.94 12.56
C GLU A 106 13.55 -11.28 11.86
N GLU A 107 12.79 -11.57 10.81
CA GLU A 107 12.89 -12.81 10.05
C GLU A 107 13.95 -12.73 8.95
N HIS A 108 14.09 -11.58 8.30
CA HIS A 108 14.94 -11.33 7.13
C HIS A 108 15.78 -10.06 7.30
N PRO A 109 16.83 -10.08 8.14
CA PRO A 109 17.59 -8.87 8.50
C PRO A 109 18.36 -8.22 7.34
N ASN A 110 18.50 -8.91 6.20
CA ASN A 110 19.22 -8.43 5.02
C ASN A 110 18.31 -7.77 3.97
N VAL A 111 17.02 -7.71 4.19
CA VAL A 111 16.08 -7.03 3.29
C VAL A 111 16.15 -5.53 3.53
N ASN A 112 16.27 -4.76 2.45
CA ASN A 112 16.16 -3.32 2.52
C ASN A 112 14.68 -2.93 2.50
N ILE A 113 14.20 -2.25 3.52
CA ILE A 113 12.80 -1.81 3.58
C ILE A 113 12.67 -0.37 4.10
N HIS A 114 11.91 0.44 3.38
CA HIS A 114 11.52 1.79 3.79
C HIS A 114 10.01 1.95 3.73
N VAL A 115 9.43 2.62 4.73
CA VAL A 115 7.99 2.91 4.82
C VAL A 115 7.80 4.43 4.81
N ILE A 116 7.08 4.91 3.81
CA ILE A 116 6.79 6.31 3.57
C ILE A 116 5.40 6.62 4.12
N ASP A 117 5.30 7.62 5.00
CA ASP A 117 4.04 8.29 5.29
C ASP A 117 3.84 9.36 4.20
N SER A 118 2.85 9.16 3.32
CA SER A 118 2.62 10.10 2.21
C SER A 118 2.18 11.48 2.66
N LEU A 119 1.77 11.63 3.91
CA LEU A 119 1.10 12.84 4.46
C LEU A 119 -0.14 13.25 3.65
N SER A 120 -0.67 12.35 2.83
CA SER A 120 -1.73 12.59 1.87
C SER A 120 -2.67 11.38 1.73
N ALA A 121 -3.56 11.43 0.73
CA ALA A 121 -4.45 10.35 0.32
C ALA A 121 -4.77 10.51 -1.18
N GLY A 122 -5.02 9.40 -1.89
CA GLY A 122 -5.40 9.43 -3.32
C GLY A 122 -4.26 9.81 -4.24
N GLY A 123 -4.50 10.73 -5.16
CA GLY A 123 -3.63 11.03 -6.29
C GLY A 123 -2.19 11.43 -5.98
N GLU A 124 -1.89 11.94 -4.78
CA GLU A 124 -0.49 12.22 -4.41
C GLU A 124 0.29 10.92 -4.15
N ILE A 125 -0.38 9.89 -3.57
CA ILE A 125 0.22 8.56 -3.42
C ILE A 125 0.56 7.98 -4.81
N ASP A 126 -0.34 8.17 -5.78
CA ASP A 126 -0.13 7.73 -7.16
C ASP A 126 1.13 8.36 -7.77
N LEU A 127 1.34 9.66 -7.55
CA LEU A 127 2.54 10.36 -8.03
C LEU A 127 3.82 9.80 -7.37
N ILE A 128 3.79 9.50 -6.07
CA ILE A 128 4.92 8.88 -5.37
C ILE A 128 5.22 7.50 -5.97
N VAL A 129 4.20 6.67 -6.21
CA VAL A 129 4.35 5.34 -6.83
C VAL A 129 4.99 5.44 -8.21
N LEU A 130 4.51 6.36 -9.06
CA LEU A 130 5.05 6.56 -10.41
C LEU A 130 6.50 7.06 -10.36
N GLU A 131 6.82 7.95 -9.44
CA GLU A 131 8.19 8.46 -9.27
C GLU A 131 9.12 7.36 -8.75
N LEU A 132 8.71 6.53 -7.79
CA LEU A 132 9.48 5.38 -7.34
C LEU A 132 9.79 4.43 -8.50
N ASN A 133 8.77 4.08 -9.28
CA ASN A 133 8.97 3.24 -10.47
C ASN A 133 9.98 3.86 -11.44
N ARG A 134 9.92 5.17 -11.68
CA ARG A 134 10.86 5.90 -12.53
C ARG A 134 12.29 5.89 -11.99
N LEU A 135 12.48 6.06 -10.68
CA LEU A 135 13.79 6.03 -10.04
C LEU A 135 14.40 4.62 -10.11
N ILE A 136 13.61 3.58 -9.83
CA ILE A 136 14.02 2.17 -9.94
C ILE A 136 14.40 1.83 -11.39
N ALA A 137 13.59 2.25 -12.37
CA ALA A 137 13.87 2.03 -13.79
C ALA A 137 15.17 2.69 -14.27
N LYS A 138 15.65 3.75 -13.60
CA LYS A 138 16.96 4.36 -13.84
C LYS A 138 18.13 3.56 -13.26
N GLY A 139 17.86 2.51 -12.50
CA GLY A 139 18.89 1.66 -11.90
C GLY A 139 19.54 2.25 -10.65
N LEU A 140 18.88 3.17 -9.94
CA LEU A 140 19.36 3.70 -8.68
C LEU A 140 19.41 2.61 -7.61
N SER A 141 20.36 2.72 -6.69
CA SER A 141 20.43 1.87 -5.49
C SER A 141 19.28 2.19 -4.53
N PHE A 142 19.06 1.30 -3.56
CA PHE A 142 17.99 1.48 -2.57
C PHE A 142 18.14 2.81 -1.80
N ASP A 143 19.34 3.12 -1.35
CA ASP A 143 19.60 4.35 -0.59
C ASP A 143 19.38 5.61 -1.45
N GLU A 144 19.81 5.58 -2.72
CA GLU A 144 19.57 6.69 -3.66
C GLU A 144 18.09 6.89 -3.96
N VAL A 145 17.29 5.81 -4.06
CA VAL A 145 15.83 5.90 -4.23
C VAL A 145 15.18 6.51 -2.98
N VAL A 146 15.58 6.06 -1.79
CA VAL A 146 15.04 6.57 -0.51
C VAL A 146 15.42 8.04 -0.28
N GLU A 147 16.61 8.47 -0.71
CA GLU A 147 17.04 9.87 -0.59
C GLU A 147 16.31 10.79 -1.58
N ALA A 148 15.93 10.26 -2.76
CA ALA A 148 15.35 11.05 -3.84
C ALA A 148 13.84 11.24 -3.74
N ILE A 149 13.14 10.42 -2.96
CA ILE A 149 11.69 10.43 -2.82
C ILE A 149 11.26 11.25 -1.60
#